data_178e1af9765d32c913edf588a387e7a0
#
_entry.id   178e1af9765d32c913edf588a387e7a0
#
_cell.length_a   1.000
_cell.length_b   1.000
_cell.length_c   1.000
_cell.angle_alpha   90.00
_cell.angle_beta   90.00
_cell.angle_gamma   90.00
#
_symmetry.space_group_name_H-M   'P 1'
#
loop_
_entity.id
_entity.type
_entity.pdbx_description
1 polymer ?
#
loop_
_entity_poly.entity_id
_entity_poly.type
_entity_poly.pdbx_seq_one_letter_code
_entity_poly.pdbx_strand_id
1 'polypeptide(L)'
;TFYMLTTALAITVALSVGKIINPGIGLDISSVQQAETQVAEATSIADTLLNIIPKNPIQGLAEGNMLQIILFALIVGILIAKMGERAGLLLKGFTQFNDLMMEMTSLIMNVAPFGVFCLIAKNFANIGFDAFLPMLKYMLSVFIALGVQCFVVYMLFLKVTTGLSPVKFIKKFAPVMGFAFSTATSNATIPLSIETLDEKLGVSRKVSSFTI
;
A
#
# COMPACT_ATOMS: atom_id res chain seq x y z
N THR A 1 0.10 15.53 9.00
CA THR A 1 1.48 16.02 9.17
C THR A 1 2.47 14.87 9.36
N PHE A 2 2.22 13.91 10.27
CA PHE A 2 3.12 12.77 10.51
C PHE A 2 3.31 11.87 9.27
N TYR A 3 2.24 11.60 8.52
CA TYR A 3 2.34 10.81 7.27
C TYR A 3 3.27 11.45 6.24
N MET A 4 3.19 12.76 6.07
CA MET A 4 4.08 13.48 5.13
C MET A 4 5.55 13.37 5.56
N LEU A 5 5.82 13.49 6.86
CA LEU A 5 7.16 13.38 7.40
C LEU A 5 7.72 11.96 7.25
N THR A 6 6.93 10.93 7.60
CA THR A 6 7.35 9.53 7.43
C THR A 6 7.53 9.14 5.97
N THR A 7 6.73 9.68 5.06
CA THR A 7 6.88 9.47 3.62
C THR A 7 8.16 10.13 3.10
N ALA A 8 8.46 11.36 3.50
CA ALA A 8 9.69 12.04 3.13
C ALA A 8 10.94 11.27 3.62
N LEU A 9 10.90 10.78 4.86
CA LEU A 9 11.96 9.92 5.40
C LEU A 9 12.09 8.61 4.61
N ALA A 10 10.98 7.97 4.26
CA ALA A 10 10.98 6.74 3.48
C ALA A 10 11.61 6.93 2.09
N ILE A 11 11.24 8.01 1.40
CA ILE A 11 11.84 8.38 0.10
C ILE A 11 13.35 8.62 0.24
N THR A 12 13.76 9.35 1.27
CA THR A 12 15.18 9.64 1.53
C THR A 12 15.99 8.36 1.77
N VAL A 13 15.44 7.43 2.57
CA VAL A 13 16.07 6.13 2.82
C VAL A 13 16.15 5.31 1.53
N ALA A 14 15.04 5.22 0.78
CA ALA A 14 15.00 4.45 -0.46
C ALA A 14 16.02 4.97 -1.49
N LEU A 15 16.09 6.29 -1.68
CA LEU A 15 17.07 6.92 -2.57
C LEU A 15 18.51 6.71 -2.08
N SER A 16 18.76 6.81 -0.78
CA SER A 16 20.10 6.61 -0.21
C SER A 16 20.57 5.17 -0.40
N VAL A 17 19.72 4.20 -0.10
CA VAL A 17 20.02 2.77 -0.29
C VAL A 17 20.20 2.46 -1.78
N GLY A 18 19.32 2.97 -2.63
CA GLY A 18 19.42 2.80 -4.08
C GLY A 18 20.73 3.39 -4.65
N LYS A 19 21.16 4.54 -4.16
CA LYS A 19 22.43 5.17 -4.56
C LYS A 19 23.67 4.38 -4.08
N ILE A 20 23.61 3.79 -2.89
CA ILE A 20 24.73 3.00 -2.34
C ILE A 20 24.87 1.67 -3.08
N ILE A 21 23.76 0.96 -3.31
CA ILE A 21 23.77 -0.38 -3.92
C ILE A 21 23.92 -0.29 -5.45
N ASN A 22 23.45 0.81 -6.06
CA ASN A 22 23.45 1.03 -7.52
C ASN A 22 22.94 -0.21 -8.29
N PRO A 23 21.70 -0.65 -8.08
CA PRO A 23 21.20 -1.90 -8.66
C PRO A 23 21.10 -1.89 -10.20
N GLY A 24 21.13 -0.70 -10.81
CA GLY A 24 21.06 -0.53 -12.26
C GLY A 24 22.37 -0.69 -13.02
N ILE A 25 23.52 -0.81 -12.31
CA ILE A 25 24.82 -0.98 -12.98
C ILE A 25 24.88 -2.37 -13.63
N GLY A 26 25.04 -2.41 -14.96
CA GLY A 26 25.12 -3.64 -15.76
C GLY A 26 23.82 -4.00 -16.48
N LEU A 27 22.76 -3.20 -16.37
CA LEU A 27 21.60 -3.31 -17.22
C LEU A 27 21.85 -2.51 -18.52
N ASP A 28 21.96 -3.22 -19.64
CA ASP A 28 21.91 -2.61 -20.95
C ASP A 28 20.44 -2.33 -21.31
N ILE A 29 20.01 -1.07 -21.06
CA ILE A 29 18.64 -0.63 -21.29
C ILE A 29 18.41 -0.34 -22.78
N SER A 30 19.41 -0.40 -23.62
CA SER A 30 19.30 -0.11 -25.06
C SER A 30 18.39 -1.09 -25.79
N SER A 31 18.21 -2.30 -25.28
CA SER A 31 17.32 -3.33 -25.80
C SER A 31 15.89 -3.31 -25.22
N VAL A 32 15.69 -2.62 -24.11
CA VAL A 32 14.37 -2.40 -23.56
C VAL A 32 13.73 -1.28 -24.38
N GLN A 33 12.80 -1.62 -25.27
CA GLN A 33 11.93 -0.62 -25.88
C GLN A 33 11.51 0.34 -24.77
N GLN A 34 11.87 1.60 -24.92
CA GLN A 34 11.39 2.66 -24.05
C GLN A 34 9.87 2.48 -24.00
N ALA A 35 9.37 1.83 -22.93
CA ALA A 35 8.01 2.04 -22.56
C ALA A 35 7.92 3.56 -22.48
N GLU A 36 7.22 4.16 -23.45
CA GLU A 36 6.93 5.58 -23.42
C GLU A 36 6.42 5.84 -22.02
N THR A 37 7.30 6.34 -21.19
CA THR A 37 6.90 6.97 -19.96
C THR A 37 6.07 8.13 -20.47
N GLN A 38 4.77 7.92 -20.59
CA GLN A 38 3.84 9.02 -20.60
C GLN A 38 4.14 9.75 -19.30
N VAL A 39 5.06 10.70 -19.40
CA VAL A 39 5.23 11.71 -18.36
C VAL A 39 3.86 12.34 -18.32
N ALA A 40 3.05 11.92 -17.36
CA ALA A 40 1.77 12.54 -17.12
C ALA A 40 2.10 14.02 -17.00
N GLU A 41 1.68 14.81 -18.01
CA GLU A 41 1.84 16.26 -17.98
C GLU A 41 1.41 16.68 -16.59
N ALA A 42 2.27 17.44 -15.90
CA ALA A 42 2.00 17.89 -14.55
C ALA A 42 0.69 18.69 -14.61
N THR A 43 -0.43 18.01 -14.40
CA THR A 43 -1.75 18.63 -14.36
C THR A 43 -1.69 19.70 -13.26
N SER A 44 -2.13 20.89 -13.61
CA SER A 44 -2.22 21.98 -12.64
C SER A 44 -2.96 21.49 -11.39
N ILE A 45 -2.50 21.90 -10.21
CA ILE A 45 -3.18 21.57 -8.95
C ILE A 45 -4.66 21.98 -9.02
N ALA A 46 -4.97 23.09 -9.70
CA ALA A 46 -6.33 23.55 -9.93
C ALA A 46 -7.13 22.54 -10.78
N ASP A 47 -6.55 22.04 -11.87
CA ASP A 47 -7.21 21.05 -12.72
C ASP A 47 -7.41 19.72 -12.00
N THR A 48 -6.44 19.32 -11.16
CA THR A 48 -6.57 18.13 -10.33
C THR A 48 -7.72 18.29 -9.34
N LEU A 49 -7.84 19.44 -8.67
CA LEU A 49 -8.92 19.70 -7.72
C LEU A 49 -10.30 19.77 -8.39
N LEU A 50 -10.39 20.34 -9.59
CA LEU A 50 -11.63 20.35 -10.36
C LEU A 50 -12.02 18.96 -10.87
N ASN A 51 -11.05 18.15 -11.24
CA ASN A 51 -11.26 16.79 -11.73
C ASN A 51 -11.60 15.78 -10.60
N ILE A 52 -11.46 16.15 -9.33
CA ILE A 52 -11.90 15.32 -8.20
C ILE A 52 -13.42 15.15 -8.22
N ILE A 53 -14.17 16.17 -8.67
CA ILE A 53 -15.62 16.12 -8.72
C ILE A 53 -16.05 15.36 -9.99
N PRO A 54 -16.61 14.14 -9.86
CA PRO A 54 -16.99 13.37 -11.03
C PRO A 54 -18.22 14.00 -11.72
N LYS A 55 -18.12 14.25 -13.00
CA LYS A 55 -19.31 14.61 -13.83
C LYS A 55 -20.28 13.42 -13.91
N ASN A 56 -19.73 12.22 -13.92
CA ASN A 56 -20.48 10.95 -13.89
C ASN A 56 -19.73 9.94 -13.00
N PRO A 57 -20.30 9.55 -11.84
CA PRO A 57 -19.63 8.60 -10.94
C PRO A 57 -19.37 7.24 -11.57
N ILE A 58 -20.28 6.77 -12.44
CA ILE A 58 -20.13 5.48 -13.13
C ILE A 58 -18.95 5.52 -14.11
N GLN A 59 -18.76 6.64 -14.80
CA GLN A 59 -17.62 6.83 -15.67
C GLN A 59 -16.30 6.83 -14.87
N GLY A 60 -16.25 7.54 -13.75
CA GLY A 60 -15.08 7.53 -12.86
C GLY A 60 -14.69 6.12 -12.38
N LEU A 61 -15.69 5.28 -12.07
CA LEU A 61 -15.49 3.86 -11.74
C LEU A 61 -14.96 3.05 -12.93
N ALA A 62 -15.52 3.25 -14.12
CA ALA A 62 -15.10 2.53 -15.33
C ALA A 62 -13.69 2.90 -15.80
N GLU A 63 -13.32 4.15 -15.66
CA GLU A 63 -11.99 4.68 -16.02
C GLU A 63 -10.92 4.44 -14.92
N GLY A 64 -11.33 3.99 -13.72
CA GLY A 64 -10.43 3.76 -12.60
C GLY A 64 -9.85 5.04 -11.99
N ASN A 65 -10.55 6.18 -12.11
CA ASN A 65 -10.10 7.44 -11.53
C ASN A 65 -10.30 7.42 -10.01
N MET A 66 -9.22 7.07 -9.29
CA MET A 66 -9.25 6.85 -7.85
C MET A 66 -9.74 8.07 -7.06
N LEU A 67 -9.38 9.30 -7.45
CA LEU A 67 -9.80 10.50 -6.72
C LEU A 67 -11.31 10.71 -6.81
N GLN A 68 -11.89 10.50 -7.99
CA GLN A 68 -13.34 10.58 -8.20
C GLN A 68 -14.08 9.47 -7.45
N ILE A 69 -13.52 8.25 -7.45
CA ILE A 69 -14.09 7.10 -6.74
C ILE A 69 -14.13 7.37 -5.23
N ILE A 70 -13.03 7.86 -4.66
CA ILE A 70 -12.92 8.17 -3.23
C ILE A 70 -13.92 9.26 -2.85
N LEU A 71 -14.00 10.36 -3.62
CA LEU A 71 -14.96 11.43 -3.32
C LEU A 71 -16.40 10.91 -3.36
N PHE A 72 -16.75 10.16 -4.39
CA PHE A 72 -18.08 9.57 -4.52
C PHE A 72 -18.41 8.63 -3.35
N ALA A 73 -17.48 7.75 -2.98
CA ALA A 73 -17.63 6.85 -1.85
C ALA A 73 -17.82 7.60 -0.52
N LEU A 74 -17.08 8.70 -0.30
CA LEU A 74 -17.24 9.55 0.87
C LEU A 74 -18.64 10.18 0.93
N ILE A 75 -19.13 10.74 -0.19
CA ILE A 75 -20.47 11.33 -0.25
C ILE A 75 -21.53 10.29 0.06
N VAL A 76 -21.46 9.12 -0.59
CA VAL A 76 -22.42 8.03 -0.36
C VAL A 76 -22.35 7.54 1.09
N GLY A 77 -21.16 7.37 1.65
CA GLY A 77 -20.97 6.97 3.05
C GLY A 77 -21.58 7.95 4.04
N ILE A 78 -21.38 9.26 3.84
CA ILE A 78 -21.97 10.32 4.66
C ILE A 78 -23.50 10.28 4.56
N LEU A 79 -24.06 10.09 3.36
CA LEU A 79 -25.51 10.02 3.17
C LEU A 79 -26.11 8.79 3.85
N ILE A 80 -25.48 7.62 3.73
CA ILE A 80 -25.91 6.40 4.43
C ILE A 80 -25.86 6.61 5.95
N ALA A 81 -24.80 7.20 6.47
CA ALA A 81 -24.70 7.52 7.89
C ALA A 81 -25.79 8.48 8.37
N LYS A 82 -26.14 9.51 7.57
CA LYS A 82 -27.24 10.43 7.86
C LYS A 82 -28.62 9.80 7.83
N MET A 83 -28.84 8.84 6.94
CA MET A 83 -30.12 8.12 6.82
C MET A 83 -30.37 7.18 8.00
N GLY A 84 -29.33 6.77 8.72
CA GLY A 84 -29.44 5.88 9.88
C GLY A 84 -30.15 4.57 9.57
N GLU A 85 -31.16 4.20 10.37
CA GLU A 85 -31.88 2.95 10.22
C GLU A 85 -32.56 2.74 8.85
N ARG A 86 -32.96 3.85 8.20
CA ARG A 86 -33.59 3.80 6.86
C ARG A 86 -32.64 3.27 5.78
N ALA A 87 -31.35 3.41 5.98
CA ALA A 87 -30.33 2.91 5.06
C ALA A 87 -29.84 1.49 5.37
N GLY A 88 -30.44 0.81 6.33
CA GLY A 88 -29.99 -0.53 6.77
C GLY A 88 -29.89 -1.57 5.64
N LEU A 89 -30.79 -1.53 4.68
CA LEU A 89 -30.76 -2.41 3.51
C LEU A 89 -29.60 -2.05 2.58
N LEU A 90 -29.37 -0.76 2.34
CA LEU A 90 -28.27 -0.27 1.52
C LEU A 90 -26.91 -0.61 2.16
N LEU A 91 -26.78 -0.40 3.47
CA LEU A 91 -25.58 -0.73 4.20
C LEU A 91 -25.26 -2.23 4.10
N LYS A 92 -26.25 -3.10 4.32
CA LYS A 92 -26.12 -4.54 4.13
C LYS A 92 -25.71 -4.90 2.70
N GLY A 93 -26.33 -4.25 1.71
CA GLY A 93 -26.00 -4.46 0.29
C GLY A 93 -24.54 -4.11 -0.02
N PHE A 94 -24.06 -2.96 0.44
CA PHE A 94 -22.66 -2.57 0.26
C PHE A 94 -21.71 -3.52 0.98
N THR A 95 -22.04 -3.97 2.20
CA THR A 95 -21.20 -4.93 2.93
C THR A 95 -21.13 -6.26 2.18
N GLN A 96 -22.25 -6.80 1.74
CA GLN A 96 -22.28 -8.05 0.98
C GLN A 96 -21.55 -7.94 -0.37
N PHE A 97 -21.68 -6.78 -1.03
CA PHE A 97 -20.94 -6.53 -2.27
C PHE A 97 -19.43 -6.45 -2.03
N ASN A 98 -19.00 -5.82 -0.93
CA ASN A 98 -17.60 -5.81 -0.53
C ASN A 98 -17.07 -7.24 -0.29
N ASP A 99 -17.84 -8.07 0.44
CA ASP A 99 -17.46 -9.45 0.72
C ASP A 99 -17.34 -10.27 -0.58
N LEU A 100 -18.28 -10.07 -1.52
CA LEU A 100 -18.22 -10.68 -2.84
C LEU A 100 -16.95 -10.26 -3.61
N MET A 101 -16.59 -8.95 -3.59
CA MET A 101 -15.39 -8.45 -4.24
C MET A 101 -14.10 -9.00 -3.60
N MET A 102 -14.10 -9.19 -2.28
CA MET A 102 -12.97 -9.80 -1.57
C MET A 102 -12.81 -11.27 -1.94
N GLU A 103 -13.90 -12.04 -2.02
CA GLU A 103 -13.87 -13.43 -2.48
C GLU A 103 -13.42 -13.54 -3.94
N MET A 104 -13.93 -12.67 -4.81
CA MET A 104 -13.50 -12.63 -6.21
C MET A 104 -11.99 -12.32 -6.33
N THR A 105 -11.50 -11.39 -5.53
CA THR A 105 -10.05 -11.09 -5.46
C THR A 105 -9.27 -12.30 -4.99
N SER A 106 -9.72 -13.00 -3.96
CA SER A 106 -9.10 -14.23 -3.45
C SER A 106 -9.04 -15.32 -4.53
N LEU A 107 -10.12 -15.50 -5.28
CA LEU A 107 -10.17 -16.45 -6.40
C LEU A 107 -9.17 -16.11 -7.50
N ILE A 108 -9.06 -14.83 -7.88
CA ILE A 108 -8.06 -14.37 -8.85
C ILE A 108 -6.64 -14.58 -8.31
N MET A 109 -6.40 -14.30 -7.02
CA MET A 109 -5.09 -14.50 -6.39
C MET A 109 -4.65 -15.96 -6.35
N ASN A 110 -5.56 -16.92 -6.37
CA ASN A 110 -5.22 -18.34 -6.49
C ASN A 110 -4.57 -18.68 -7.87
N VAL A 111 -4.90 -17.92 -8.90
CA VAL A 111 -4.33 -18.06 -10.25
C VAL A 111 -3.07 -17.19 -10.43
N ALA A 112 -2.85 -16.22 -9.54
CA ALA A 112 -1.72 -15.28 -9.62
C ALA A 112 -0.34 -15.94 -9.75
N PRO A 113 0.00 -17.06 -9.09
CA PRO A 113 1.31 -17.70 -9.24
C PRO A 113 1.62 -18.10 -10.68
N PHE A 114 0.63 -18.57 -11.44
CA PHE A 114 0.79 -18.88 -12.86
C PHE A 114 1.04 -17.63 -13.70
N GLY A 115 0.29 -16.56 -13.43
CA GLY A 115 0.47 -15.27 -14.11
C GLY A 115 1.85 -14.67 -13.83
N VAL A 116 2.30 -14.71 -12.58
CA VAL A 116 3.63 -14.24 -12.18
C VAL A 116 4.73 -15.07 -12.86
N PHE A 117 4.58 -16.40 -12.90
CA PHE A 117 5.52 -17.28 -13.61
C PHE A 117 5.63 -16.88 -15.09
N CYS A 118 4.50 -16.72 -15.78
CA CYS A 118 4.49 -16.31 -17.19
C CYS A 118 5.13 -14.92 -17.42
N LEU A 119 4.86 -13.96 -16.53
CA LEU A 119 5.46 -12.63 -16.62
C LEU A 119 6.97 -12.67 -16.40
N ILE A 120 7.44 -13.44 -15.44
CA ILE A 120 8.87 -13.63 -15.19
C ILE A 120 9.53 -14.31 -16.39
N ALA A 121 8.93 -15.41 -16.89
CA ALA A 121 9.44 -16.12 -18.06
C ALA A 121 9.53 -15.21 -19.28
N LYS A 122 8.50 -14.40 -19.55
CA LYS A 122 8.49 -13.42 -20.64
C LYS A 122 9.61 -12.39 -20.48
N ASN A 123 9.81 -11.86 -19.28
CA ASN A 123 10.87 -10.88 -19.02
C ASN A 123 12.27 -11.50 -19.25
N PHE A 124 12.50 -12.73 -18.75
CA PHE A 124 13.77 -13.44 -19.00
C PHE A 124 14.00 -13.79 -20.47
N ALA A 125 12.93 -14.13 -21.20
CA ALA A 125 13.03 -14.40 -22.65
C ALA A 125 13.41 -13.14 -23.44
N ASN A 126 12.95 -11.97 -23.01
CA ASN A 126 13.20 -10.69 -23.70
C ASN A 126 14.56 -10.06 -23.33
N ILE A 127 14.97 -10.14 -22.07
CA ILE A 127 16.14 -9.41 -21.55
C ILE A 127 17.36 -10.35 -21.42
N GLY A 128 17.13 -11.67 -21.39
CA GLY A 128 18.17 -12.66 -21.19
C GLY A 128 18.54 -12.89 -19.72
N PHE A 129 19.44 -13.87 -19.50
CA PHE A 129 19.91 -14.23 -18.15
C PHE A 129 20.82 -13.16 -17.52
N ASP A 130 21.42 -12.28 -18.31
CA ASP A 130 22.29 -11.22 -17.83
C ASP A 130 21.57 -10.19 -16.95
N ALA A 131 20.25 -10.07 -17.10
CA ALA A 131 19.42 -9.23 -16.24
C ALA A 131 19.16 -9.83 -14.84
N PHE A 132 19.44 -11.11 -14.63
CA PHE A 132 19.15 -11.78 -13.35
C PHE A 132 19.88 -11.14 -12.17
N LEU A 133 21.17 -10.89 -12.34
CA LEU A 133 21.98 -10.31 -11.27
C LEU A 133 21.58 -8.88 -10.88
N PRO A 134 21.34 -7.96 -11.84
CA PRO A 134 20.77 -6.66 -11.54
C PRO A 134 19.38 -6.71 -10.87
N MET A 135 18.49 -7.61 -11.30
CA MET A 135 17.19 -7.80 -10.69
C MET A 135 17.29 -8.29 -9.25
N LEU A 136 18.20 -9.22 -8.97
CA LEU A 136 18.47 -9.71 -7.61
C LEU A 136 19.04 -8.57 -6.72
N LYS A 137 19.96 -7.77 -7.24
CA LYS A 137 20.48 -6.58 -6.54
C LYS A 137 19.37 -5.58 -6.24
N TYR A 138 18.44 -5.36 -7.19
CA TYR A 138 17.29 -4.50 -6.97
C TYR A 138 16.39 -5.05 -5.85
N MET A 139 16.04 -6.34 -5.90
CA MET A 139 15.26 -6.97 -4.83
C MET A 139 15.90 -6.82 -3.46
N LEU A 140 17.21 -7.09 -3.38
CA LEU A 140 17.96 -6.94 -2.13
C LEU A 140 17.98 -5.47 -1.66
N SER A 141 18.15 -4.51 -2.57
CA SER A 141 18.13 -3.08 -2.21
C SER A 141 16.79 -2.65 -1.65
N VAL A 142 15.68 -3.10 -2.23
CA VAL A 142 14.33 -2.84 -1.71
C VAL A 142 14.15 -3.48 -0.34
N PHE A 143 14.57 -4.73 -0.18
CA PHE A 143 14.46 -5.43 1.11
C PHE A 143 15.28 -4.75 2.21
N ILE A 144 16.48 -4.31 1.90
CA ILE A 144 17.33 -3.55 2.84
C ILE A 144 16.69 -2.19 3.16
N ALA A 145 16.18 -1.46 2.16
CA ALA A 145 15.53 -0.18 2.38
C ALA A 145 14.31 -0.31 3.31
N LEU A 146 13.46 -1.31 3.08
CA LEU A 146 12.32 -1.62 3.94
C LEU A 146 12.74 -2.02 5.35
N GLY A 147 13.81 -2.81 5.48
CA GLY A 147 14.39 -3.17 6.77
C GLY A 147 14.90 -1.95 7.54
N VAL A 148 15.65 -1.07 6.89
CA VAL A 148 16.13 0.19 7.49
C VAL A 148 14.95 1.08 7.88
N GLN A 149 13.97 1.23 7.02
CA GLN A 149 12.77 2.02 7.30
C GLN A 149 12.01 1.49 8.52
N CYS A 150 11.80 0.18 8.59
CA CYS A 150 11.04 -0.45 9.67
C CYS A 150 11.82 -0.45 11.00
N PHE A 151 13.06 -0.97 11.00
CA PHE A 151 13.80 -1.24 12.24
C PHE A 151 14.66 -0.07 12.71
N VAL A 152 15.01 0.87 11.84
CA VAL A 152 15.79 2.05 12.23
C VAL A 152 14.90 3.28 12.29
N VAL A 153 14.29 3.68 11.19
CA VAL A 153 13.58 4.96 11.10
C VAL A 153 12.32 4.96 11.99
N TYR A 154 11.45 3.99 11.84
CA TYR A 154 10.21 3.94 12.64
C TYR A 154 10.49 3.69 14.12
N MET A 155 11.50 2.88 14.45
CA MET A 155 11.85 2.63 15.85
C MET A 155 12.53 3.82 16.51
N LEU A 156 13.37 4.55 15.77
CA LEU A 156 13.95 5.80 16.25
C LEU A 156 12.86 6.85 16.44
N PHE A 157 11.96 6.96 15.49
CA PHE A 157 10.82 7.89 15.55
C PHE A 157 9.92 7.59 16.76
N LEU A 158 9.59 6.32 16.99
CA LEU A 158 8.84 5.88 18.16
C LEU A 158 9.55 6.30 19.46
N LYS A 159 10.86 6.04 19.55
CA LYS A 159 11.64 6.39 20.74
C LYS A 159 11.69 7.89 21.01
N VAL A 160 11.87 8.68 19.97
CA VAL A 160 11.98 10.16 20.08
C VAL A 160 10.64 10.79 20.42
N THR A 161 9.55 10.32 19.84
CA THR A 161 8.22 10.92 20.03
C THR A 161 7.51 10.45 21.30
N THR A 162 7.70 9.19 21.71
CA THR A 162 6.95 8.61 22.82
C THR A 162 7.81 8.19 24.00
N GLY A 163 9.13 8.13 23.85
CA GLY A 163 10.05 7.61 24.85
C GLY A 163 9.95 6.09 25.10
N LEU A 164 9.07 5.39 24.37
CA LEU A 164 8.88 3.94 24.52
C LEU A 164 10.09 3.16 24.02
N SER A 165 10.31 1.97 24.63
CA SER A 165 11.37 1.08 24.19
C SER A 165 11.00 0.37 22.88
N PRO A 166 11.75 0.61 21.76
CA PRO A 166 11.48 -0.01 20.47
C PRO A 166 11.48 -1.54 20.52
N VAL A 167 12.39 -2.13 21.27
CA VAL A 167 12.52 -3.59 21.41
C VAL A 167 11.29 -4.20 22.08
N LYS A 168 10.75 -3.54 23.12
CA LYS A 168 9.52 -3.99 23.79
C LYS A 168 8.32 -3.87 22.85
N PHE A 169 8.27 -2.82 22.04
CA PHE A 169 7.23 -2.63 21.03
C PHE A 169 7.25 -3.75 19.99
N ILE A 170 8.42 -4.00 19.37
CA ILE A 170 8.56 -5.07 18.36
C ILE A 170 8.16 -6.43 18.95
N LYS A 171 8.62 -6.77 20.16
CA LYS A 171 8.26 -8.06 20.80
C LYS A 171 6.75 -8.22 21.01
N LYS A 172 6.07 -7.15 21.42
CA LYS A 172 4.61 -7.18 21.61
C LYS A 172 3.84 -7.20 20.30
N PHE A 173 4.36 -6.54 19.26
CA PHE A 173 3.72 -6.41 17.95
C PHE A 173 4.14 -7.48 16.95
N ALA A 174 5.13 -8.32 17.28
CA ALA A 174 5.64 -9.39 16.42
C ALA A 174 4.56 -10.35 15.87
N PRO A 175 3.54 -10.77 16.63
CA PRO A 175 2.47 -11.62 16.09
C PRO A 175 1.70 -10.94 14.94
N VAL A 176 1.44 -9.63 15.07
CA VAL A 176 0.77 -8.83 14.04
C VAL A 176 1.65 -8.72 12.79
N MET A 177 2.95 -8.47 12.97
CA MET A 177 3.91 -8.42 11.87
C MET A 177 3.99 -9.76 11.13
N GLY A 178 4.03 -10.87 11.86
CA GLY A 178 4.04 -12.21 11.29
C GLY A 178 2.75 -12.53 10.52
N PHE A 179 1.61 -12.15 11.07
CA PHE A 179 0.32 -12.32 10.41
C PHE A 179 0.21 -11.46 9.14
N ALA A 180 0.61 -10.18 9.21
CA ALA A 180 0.65 -9.28 8.06
C ALA A 180 1.54 -9.81 6.93
N PHE A 181 2.70 -10.35 7.29
CA PHE A 181 3.62 -10.95 6.34
C PHE A 181 3.04 -12.20 5.67
N SER A 182 2.38 -13.07 6.44
CA SER A 182 1.80 -14.32 5.91
C SER A 182 0.58 -14.09 5.02
N THR A 183 -0.24 -13.10 5.36
CA THR A 183 -1.46 -12.77 4.60
C THR A 183 -1.19 -11.83 3.42
N ALA A 184 -0.01 -11.18 3.39
CA ALA A 184 0.37 -10.17 2.41
C ALA A 184 -0.70 -9.08 2.19
N THR A 185 -1.56 -8.83 3.18
CA THR A 185 -2.63 -7.83 3.11
C THR A 185 -2.79 -7.07 4.43
N SER A 186 -2.83 -5.75 4.34
CA SER A 186 -3.04 -4.88 5.49
C SER A 186 -4.45 -5.01 6.07
N ASN A 187 -5.46 -5.18 5.21
CA ASN A 187 -6.87 -5.23 5.63
C ASN A 187 -7.16 -6.40 6.56
N ALA A 188 -6.63 -7.59 6.27
CA ALA A 188 -6.81 -8.76 7.13
C ALA A 188 -6.13 -8.58 8.50
N THR A 189 -5.15 -7.68 8.59
CA THR A 189 -4.38 -7.43 9.81
C THR A 189 -5.02 -6.40 10.74
N ILE A 190 -5.97 -5.61 10.25
CA ILE A 190 -6.62 -4.53 11.00
C ILE A 190 -7.20 -5.02 12.34
N PRO A 191 -8.02 -6.08 12.40
CA PRO A 191 -8.60 -6.54 13.66
C PRO A 191 -7.55 -6.94 14.69
N LEU A 192 -6.56 -7.72 14.25
CA LEU A 192 -5.46 -8.18 15.12
C LEU A 192 -4.57 -7.02 15.59
N SER A 193 -4.39 -6.00 14.76
CA SER A 193 -3.65 -4.79 15.11
C SER A 193 -4.37 -4.01 16.21
N ILE A 194 -5.67 -3.80 16.08
CA ILE A 194 -6.50 -3.09 17.07
C ILE A 194 -6.47 -3.84 18.41
N GLU A 195 -6.69 -5.15 18.39
CA GLU A 195 -6.64 -5.99 19.59
C GLU A 195 -5.28 -5.94 20.28
N THR A 196 -4.20 -6.07 19.52
CA THR A 196 -2.83 -6.02 20.08
C THR A 196 -2.48 -4.65 20.66
N LEU A 197 -2.94 -3.56 20.02
CA LEU A 197 -2.74 -2.21 20.56
C LEU A 197 -3.52 -1.99 21.85
N ASP A 198 -4.74 -2.47 21.94
CA ASP A 198 -5.59 -2.35 23.12
C ASP A 198 -5.07 -3.21 24.27
N GLU A 199 -4.93 -4.51 24.07
CA GLU A 199 -4.60 -5.46 25.14
C GLU A 199 -3.13 -5.46 25.56
N LYS A 200 -2.21 -5.35 24.59
CA LYS A 200 -0.76 -5.48 24.87
C LYS A 200 -0.03 -4.16 25.03
N LEU A 201 -0.53 -3.11 24.40
CA LEU A 201 0.13 -1.81 24.39
C LEU A 201 -0.63 -0.74 25.19
N GLY A 202 -1.88 -1.01 25.59
CA GLY A 202 -2.69 -0.12 26.43
C GLY A 202 -3.21 1.11 25.67
N VAL A 203 -3.29 1.04 24.36
CA VAL A 203 -3.88 2.11 23.53
C VAL A 203 -5.38 1.90 23.49
N SER A 204 -6.17 2.91 23.84
CA SER A 204 -7.63 2.77 23.85
C SER A 204 -8.17 2.34 22.47
N ARG A 205 -9.11 1.41 22.47
CA ARG A 205 -9.72 0.85 21.26
C ARG A 205 -10.28 1.91 20.32
N LYS A 206 -10.80 3.01 20.90
CA LYS A 206 -11.32 4.15 20.14
C LYS A 206 -10.23 4.85 19.31
N VAL A 207 -9.03 5.00 19.88
CA VAL A 207 -7.88 5.59 19.19
C VAL A 207 -7.33 4.61 18.15
N SER A 208 -7.16 3.35 18.51
CA SER A 208 -6.65 2.31 17.60
C SER A 208 -7.53 2.15 16.36
N SER A 209 -8.86 2.07 16.53
CA SER A 209 -9.80 1.91 15.41
C SER A 209 -9.93 3.15 14.52
N PHE A 210 -9.55 4.32 15.01
CA PHE A 210 -9.54 5.55 14.20
C PHE A 210 -8.24 5.69 13.40
N THR A 211 -7.13 5.14 13.93
CA THR A 211 -5.78 5.37 13.35
C THR A 211 -5.40 4.28 12.34
N ILE A 212 -5.91 3.07 12.52
CA ILE A 212 -5.71 1.91 11.64
C ILE A 212 -6.82 1.84 10.61
#